data_327a0c7010e61495a90a02239e782c9c
#
_entry.id   327a0c7010e61495a90a02239e782c9c
#
_cell.length_a   1.000
_cell.length_b   1.000
_cell.length_c   1.000
_cell.angle_alpha   90.00
_cell.angle_beta   90.00
_cell.angle_gamma   90.00
#
_symmetry.space_group_name_H-M   'P 1'
#
loop_
_entity.id
_entity.type
_entity.pdbx_description
1 polymer ?
#
loop_
_entity_poly.entity_id
_entity_poly.type
_entity_poly.pdbx_seq_one_letter_code
_entity_poly.pdbx_strand_id
1 'polypeptide(L)'
;MDRHPQQIKRERQDKKRRANNIAQMSKLKTAIKKVTSATDHEKAEVDYRAAVKQIDKAASKGLIKKNTAARRKSRITRHLNSLTK
;
A
#
# COMPACT_ATOMS: atom_id res chain seq x y z
N MET A 1 7.32 -39.76 9.88
CA MET A 1 8.45 -39.16 9.17
C MET A 1 8.74 -37.78 9.71
N ASP A 2 9.96 -37.54 10.07
CA ASP A 2 10.29 -36.29 10.76
C ASP A 2 10.39 -35.13 9.77
N ARG A 3 9.72 -34.06 10.11
CA ARG A 3 9.85 -32.82 9.35
C ARG A 3 11.22 -32.21 9.62
N HIS A 4 11.84 -31.71 8.57
CA HIS A 4 13.08 -30.94 8.73
C HIS A 4 12.80 -29.68 9.57
N PRO A 5 13.65 -29.39 10.57
CA PRO A 5 13.50 -28.16 11.37
C PRO A 5 13.44 -26.90 10.52
N GLN A 6 14.16 -26.88 9.39
CA GLN A 6 14.17 -25.77 8.46
C GLN A 6 12.80 -25.54 7.82
N GLN A 7 12.05 -26.60 7.52
CA GLN A 7 10.72 -26.48 6.96
C GLN A 7 9.74 -25.86 7.94
N ILE A 8 9.83 -26.24 9.22
CA ILE A 8 8.97 -25.68 10.26
C ILE A 8 9.24 -24.18 10.41
N LYS A 9 10.51 -23.79 10.40
CA LYS A 9 10.92 -22.39 10.48
C LYS A 9 10.40 -21.58 9.27
N ARG A 10 10.49 -22.16 8.08
CA ARG A 10 10.00 -21.54 6.85
C ARG A 10 8.50 -21.33 6.89
N GLU A 11 7.72 -22.30 7.34
CA GLU A 11 6.27 -22.18 7.48
C GLU A 11 5.89 -21.04 8.43
N ARG A 12 6.59 -20.88 9.55
CA ARG A 12 6.36 -19.78 10.50
C ARG A 12 6.67 -18.44 9.88
N GLN A 13 7.78 -18.33 9.14
CA GLN A 13 8.16 -17.10 8.45
C GLN A 13 7.14 -16.72 7.37
N ASP A 14 6.65 -17.71 6.63
CA ASP A 14 5.65 -17.48 5.59
C ASP A 14 4.34 -16.95 6.18
N LYS A 15 3.90 -17.50 7.31
CA LYS A 15 2.71 -17.01 8.00
C LYS A 15 2.89 -15.57 8.48
N LYS A 16 4.04 -15.24 9.06
CA LYS A 16 4.36 -13.89 9.49
C LYS A 16 4.37 -12.91 8.32
N ARG A 17 5.01 -13.29 7.22
CA ARG A 17 5.08 -12.46 6.01
C ARG A 17 3.70 -12.20 5.45
N ARG A 18 2.87 -13.23 5.40
CA ARG A 18 1.50 -13.11 4.90
C ARG A 18 0.68 -12.17 5.77
N ALA A 19 0.75 -12.30 7.08
CA ALA A 19 0.06 -11.41 8.01
C ALA A 19 0.53 -9.96 7.84
N ASN A 20 1.84 -9.73 7.74
CA ASN A 20 2.41 -8.41 7.53
C ASN A 20 1.97 -7.83 6.18
N ASN A 21 1.94 -8.65 5.13
CA ASN A 21 1.53 -8.20 3.80
C ASN A 21 0.06 -7.78 3.79
N ILE A 22 -0.80 -8.55 4.42
CA ILE A 22 -2.22 -8.23 4.55
C ILE A 22 -2.40 -6.90 5.30
N ALA A 23 -1.69 -6.72 6.41
CA ALA A 23 -1.75 -5.49 7.20
C ALA A 23 -1.27 -4.29 6.38
N GLN A 24 -0.17 -4.43 5.63
CA GLN A 24 0.36 -3.36 4.79
C GLN A 24 -0.59 -3.02 3.65
N MET A 25 -1.18 -4.02 3.01
CA MET A 25 -2.16 -3.80 1.94
C MET A 25 -3.41 -3.09 2.47
N SER A 26 -3.84 -3.43 3.67
CA SER A 26 -4.97 -2.78 4.33
C SER A 26 -4.66 -1.30 4.60
N LYS A 27 -3.47 -1.00 5.11
CA LYS A 27 -3.00 0.38 5.33
C LYS A 27 -2.95 1.17 4.03
N LEU A 28 -2.46 0.53 2.96
CA LEU A 28 -2.38 1.14 1.64
C LEU A 28 -3.76 1.51 1.11
N LYS A 29 -4.71 0.60 1.19
CA LYS A 29 -6.10 0.86 0.77
C LYS A 29 -6.71 1.99 1.58
N THR A 30 -6.48 2.02 2.88
CA THR A 30 -6.98 3.09 3.76
C THR A 30 -6.38 4.44 3.37
N ALA A 31 -5.07 4.49 3.10
CA ALA A 31 -4.39 5.71 2.69
C ALA A 31 -4.97 6.25 1.38
N ILE A 32 -5.17 5.37 0.39
CA ILE A 32 -5.76 5.76 -0.90
C ILE A 32 -7.20 6.26 -0.71
N LYS A 33 -7.97 5.56 0.12
CA LYS A 33 -9.36 5.93 0.39
C LYS A 33 -9.45 7.32 1.05
N LYS A 34 -8.53 7.64 1.95
CA LYS A 34 -8.48 8.96 2.56
C LYS A 34 -8.30 10.06 1.53
N VAL A 35 -7.40 9.85 0.57
CA VAL A 35 -7.19 10.82 -0.52
C VAL A 35 -8.45 10.98 -1.35
N THR A 36 -9.04 9.88 -1.79
CA THR A 36 -10.19 9.90 -2.69
C THR A 36 -11.48 10.39 -2.02
N SER A 37 -11.57 10.30 -0.71
CA SER A 37 -12.72 10.80 0.04
C SER A 37 -12.53 12.22 0.54
N ALA A 38 -11.33 12.78 0.44
CA ALA A 38 -11.07 14.16 0.85
C ALA A 38 -11.74 15.14 -0.11
N THR A 39 -12.39 16.17 0.43
CA THR A 39 -13.06 17.20 -0.34
C THR A 39 -12.28 18.51 -0.33
N ASP A 40 -11.33 18.66 0.59
CA ASP A 40 -10.49 19.83 0.76
C ASP A 40 -9.10 19.55 0.18
N HIS A 41 -8.59 20.45 -0.64
CA HIS A 41 -7.28 20.30 -1.29
C HIS A 41 -6.15 20.19 -0.26
N GLU A 42 -6.16 20.99 0.80
CA GLU A 42 -5.10 20.97 1.80
C GLU A 42 -5.01 19.60 2.49
N LYS A 43 -6.15 19.07 2.93
CA LYS A 43 -6.21 17.75 3.55
C LYS A 43 -5.85 16.65 2.56
N ALA A 44 -6.36 16.78 1.33
CA ALA A 44 -6.07 15.82 0.27
C ALA A 44 -4.58 15.79 -0.06
N GLU A 45 -3.89 16.93 -0.05
CA GLU A 45 -2.46 17.01 -0.32
C GLU A 45 -1.65 16.26 0.73
N VAL A 46 -1.97 16.44 2.02
CA VAL A 46 -1.30 15.73 3.11
C VAL A 46 -1.53 14.22 2.97
N ASP A 47 -2.78 13.82 2.75
CA ASP A 47 -3.14 12.41 2.57
C ASP A 47 -2.51 11.84 1.29
N TYR A 48 -2.42 12.64 0.23
CA TYR A 48 -1.79 12.27 -1.03
C TYR A 48 -0.31 11.92 -0.83
N ARG A 49 0.43 12.79 -0.14
CA ARG A 49 1.85 12.55 0.14
C ARG A 49 2.06 11.27 0.93
N ALA A 50 1.22 11.04 1.94
CA ALA A 50 1.28 9.82 2.74
C ALA A 50 0.93 8.59 1.88
N ALA A 51 -0.08 8.69 1.02
CA ALA A 51 -0.49 7.60 0.15
C ALA A 51 0.60 7.25 -0.87
N VAL A 52 1.22 8.24 -1.50
CA VAL A 52 2.34 8.03 -2.45
C VAL A 52 3.49 7.30 -1.77
N LYS A 53 3.82 7.71 -0.56
CA LYS A 53 4.88 7.08 0.24
C LYS A 53 4.56 5.61 0.49
N GLN A 54 3.32 5.30 0.85
CA GLN A 54 2.88 3.92 1.08
C GLN A 54 2.88 3.10 -0.22
N ILE A 55 2.45 3.69 -1.33
CA ILE A 55 2.44 3.03 -2.64
C ILE A 55 3.88 2.69 -3.07
N ASP A 56 4.80 3.65 -2.97
CA ASP A 56 6.20 3.45 -3.33
C ASP A 56 6.85 2.37 -2.46
N LYS A 57 6.56 2.39 -1.17
CA LYS A 57 7.07 1.41 -0.22
C LYS A 57 6.55 0.02 -0.54
N ALA A 58 5.27 -0.11 -0.87
CA ALA A 58 4.66 -1.38 -1.24
C ALA A 58 5.25 -1.92 -2.54
N ALA A 59 5.49 -1.05 -3.54
CA ALA A 59 6.13 -1.45 -4.79
C ALA A 59 7.58 -1.88 -4.57
N SER A 60 8.31 -1.16 -3.73
CA SER A 60 9.69 -1.49 -3.39
C SER A 60 9.81 -2.85 -2.70
N LYS A 61 8.86 -3.19 -1.85
CA LYS A 61 8.82 -4.48 -1.15
C LYS A 61 8.25 -5.61 -1.99
N GLY A 62 7.77 -5.32 -3.20
CA GLY A 62 7.19 -6.32 -4.08
C GLY A 62 5.77 -6.72 -3.72
N LEU A 63 5.09 -5.96 -2.87
CA LEU A 63 3.69 -6.23 -2.50
C LEU A 63 2.74 -5.94 -3.65
N ILE A 64 3.07 -4.95 -4.47
CA ILE A 64 2.32 -4.59 -5.66
C ILE A 64 3.29 -4.43 -6.83
N LYS A 65 2.79 -4.65 -8.05
CA LYS A 65 3.58 -4.47 -9.27
C LYS A 65 3.78 -2.98 -9.55
N LYS A 66 4.88 -2.64 -10.23
CA LYS A 66 5.18 -1.26 -10.61
C LYS A 66 4.03 -0.62 -11.39
N ASN A 67 3.43 -1.38 -12.30
CA ASN A 67 2.30 -0.90 -13.10
C ASN A 67 1.08 -0.58 -12.23
N THR A 68 0.81 -1.42 -11.22
CA THR A 68 -0.27 -1.18 -10.27
C THR A 68 0.01 0.07 -9.44
N ALA A 69 1.25 0.24 -9.00
CA ALA A 69 1.67 1.42 -8.24
C ALA A 69 1.47 2.70 -9.07
N ALA A 70 1.92 2.68 -10.32
CA ALA A 70 1.77 3.82 -11.23
C ALA A 70 0.29 4.17 -11.45
N ARG A 71 -0.56 3.16 -11.64
CA ARG A 71 -1.99 3.35 -11.83
C ARG A 71 -2.65 3.98 -10.60
N ARG A 72 -2.30 3.50 -9.41
CA ARG A 72 -2.85 4.04 -8.16
C ARG A 72 -2.39 5.47 -7.89
N LYS A 73 -1.10 5.75 -8.15
CA LYS A 73 -0.58 7.12 -8.05
C LYS A 73 -1.30 8.07 -9.01
N SER A 74 -1.49 7.65 -10.24
CA SER A 74 -2.19 8.43 -11.25
C SER A 74 -3.62 8.75 -10.82
N ARG A 75 -4.31 7.76 -10.27
CA ARG A 75 -5.70 7.93 -9.81
C ARG A 75 -5.80 8.96 -8.68
N ILE A 76 -4.95 8.87 -7.68
CA ILE A 76 -4.98 9.83 -6.56
C ILE A 76 -4.49 11.21 -6.99
N THR A 77 -3.55 11.29 -7.92
CA THR A 77 -3.07 12.55 -8.49
C THR A 77 -4.19 13.28 -9.21
N ARG A 78 -4.98 12.56 -10.00
CA ARG A 78 -6.13 13.14 -10.70
C ARG A 78 -7.16 13.69 -9.72
N HIS A 79 -7.42 12.94 -8.65
CA HIS A 79 -8.36 13.39 -7.63
C HIS A 79 -7.86 14.66 -6.95
N LEU A 80 -6.58 14.68 -6.56
CA LEU A 80 -5.97 15.86 -5.94
C LEU A 80 -6.07 17.09 -6.88
N ASN A 81 -5.72 16.90 -8.15
CA ASN A 81 -5.78 17.98 -9.13
C ASN A 81 -7.21 18.50 -9.34
N SER A 82 -8.19 17.63 -9.22
CA SER A 82 -9.59 18.04 -9.34
C SER A 82 -10.05 18.96 -8.19
N LEU A 83 -9.35 18.92 -7.07
CA LEU A 83 -9.64 19.75 -5.90
C LEU A 83 -8.92 21.10 -5.92
N THR A 84 -8.04 21.32 -6.88
CA THR A 84 -7.20 22.53 -6.95
C THR A 84 -7.91 23.73 -7.56
N LYS A 85 -9.15 23.68 -7.79
CA LYS A 85 -9.89 24.82 -8.38
C LYS A 85 -10.38 25.77 -7.31
#